data_0e934aa1201f1e97e7d6f52714487761
#
_entry.id   0e934aa1201f1e97e7d6f52714487761
#
_cell.length_a   1.000
_cell.length_b   1.000
_cell.length_c   1.000
_cell.angle_alpha   90.00
_cell.angle_beta   90.00
_cell.angle_gamma   90.00
#
_symmetry.space_group_name_H-M   'P 1'
#
loop_
_entity.id
_entity.type
_entity.pdbx_description
1 polymer ?
#
loop_
_entity_poly.entity_id
_entity_poly.type
_entity_poly.pdbx_seq_one_letter_code
_entity_poly.pdbx_strand_id
1 'polypeptide(L)'
;KMVMTSSSSPGIALKSEGISYCAAARIPIVYANISRGGPGVGAIQPAQQDYFQATKASGNGGFEMIVLAPATVQEAVDLTYKAFDLADRDRNPVLILADGVIGTMMEPVELPEMKSEEEVAAIRESKKKWACIGHELDLPNRSWIEPGQWDTNKMQRVNEEAAALYASWEKDVMVEEYCTEDAEVVIAAYGISGRIAKSVVEMMRAEGKKVG
;
A
#
# COMPACT_ATOMS: atom_id res chain seq x y z
N LYS A 1 -6.52 17.20 -2.18
CA LYS A 1 -5.73 16.66 -3.30
C LYS A 1 -5.28 15.26 -2.95
N MET A 2 -5.28 14.35 -3.91
CA MET A 2 -4.64 13.04 -3.78
C MET A 2 -3.15 13.20 -4.05
N VAL A 3 -2.31 12.49 -3.32
CA VAL A 3 -0.85 12.59 -3.42
C VAL A 3 -0.25 11.20 -3.52
N MET A 4 0.70 11.06 -4.42
CA MET A 4 1.52 9.86 -4.57
C MET A 4 2.99 10.24 -4.62
N THR A 5 3.84 9.42 -4.05
CA THR A 5 5.29 9.51 -4.20
C THR A 5 5.86 8.13 -4.47
N SER A 6 6.82 8.06 -5.38
CA SER A 6 7.50 6.82 -5.71
C SER A 6 9.00 6.92 -5.44
N SER A 7 9.61 5.80 -5.15
CA SER A 7 11.05 5.66 -5.04
C SER A 7 11.42 4.18 -5.08
N SER A 8 12.68 3.87 -4.89
CA SER A 8 13.15 2.50 -4.73
C SER A 8 13.87 2.34 -3.40
N SER A 9 13.71 1.22 -2.77
CA SER A 9 14.36 0.72 -1.55
C SER A 9 15.00 1.75 -0.62
N PRO A 10 16.27 2.25 -0.86
CA PRO A 10 16.88 3.24 0.03
C PRO A 10 16.14 4.58 0.04
N GLY A 11 15.51 4.98 -1.07
CA GLY A 11 14.71 6.21 -1.11
C GLY A 11 13.41 6.09 -0.29
N ILE A 12 12.83 4.90 -0.17
CA ILE A 12 11.70 4.64 0.74
C ILE A 12 12.20 4.64 2.19
N ALA A 13 13.36 4.05 2.46
CA ALA A 13 13.98 4.11 3.79
C ALA A 13 14.18 5.56 4.27
N LEU A 14 14.60 6.47 3.39
CA LEU A 14 14.69 7.89 3.70
C LEU A 14 13.34 8.58 3.97
N LYS A 15 12.24 8.01 3.50
CA LYS A 15 10.88 8.54 3.72
C LYS A 15 10.22 7.98 4.98
N SER A 16 10.86 7.08 5.72
CA SER A 16 10.27 6.35 6.85
C SER A 16 9.64 7.28 7.90
N GLU A 17 10.31 8.37 8.24
CA GLU A 17 9.80 9.38 9.17
C GLU A 17 8.53 10.04 8.61
N GLY A 18 8.57 10.48 7.34
CA GLY A 18 7.42 11.09 6.68
C GLY A 18 6.22 10.14 6.58
N ILE A 19 6.45 8.85 6.36
CA ILE A 19 5.41 7.82 6.32
C ILE A 19 4.73 7.72 7.70
N SER A 20 5.53 7.62 8.77
CA SER A 20 4.99 7.56 10.14
C SER A 20 4.22 8.83 10.52
N TYR A 21 4.70 10.00 10.10
CA TYR A 21 4.00 11.27 10.31
C TYR A 21 2.66 11.33 9.57
N CYS A 22 2.61 10.83 8.34
CA CYS A 22 1.36 10.74 7.59
C CYS A 22 0.36 9.80 8.27
N ALA A 23 0.81 8.65 8.79
CA ALA A 23 -0.03 7.74 9.55
C ALA A 23 -0.57 8.39 10.83
N ALA A 24 0.30 9.01 11.63
CA ALA A 24 -0.07 9.70 12.88
C ALA A 24 -1.04 10.87 12.63
N ALA A 25 -0.84 11.63 11.57
CA ALA A 25 -1.69 12.76 11.19
C ALA A 25 -2.95 12.35 10.41
N ARG A 26 -3.15 11.06 10.15
CA ARG A 26 -4.27 10.52 9.37
C ARG A 26 -4.37 11.17 7.98
N ILE A 27 -3.22 11.23 7.28
CA ILE A 27 -3.12 11.80 5.93
C ILE A 27 -3.14 10.69 4.90
N PRO A 28 -4.12 10.67 3.98
CA PRO A 28 -4.16 9.72 2.88
C PRO A 28 -3.05 10.02 1.87
N ILE A 29 -2.16 9.07 1.64
CA ILE A 29 -1.09 9.16 0.67
C ILE A 29 -0.76 7.77 0.12
N VAL A 30 -0.42 7.68 -1.16
CA VAL A 30 0.07 6.46 -1.79
C VAL A 30 1.58 6.53 -1.92
N TYR A 31 2.27 5.53 -1.41
CA TYR A 31 3.70 5.31 -1.63
C TYR A 31 3.89 4.19 -2.64
N ALA A 32 4.85 4.32 -3.53
CA ALA A 32 5.26 3.21 -4.39
C ALA A 32 6.74 2.92 -4.16
N ASN A 33 7.04 1.70 -3.73
CA ASN A 33 8.38 1.15 -3.65
C ASN A 33 8.61 0.23 -4.85
N ILE A 34 9.48 0.65 -5.75
CA ILE A 34 9.97 -0.22 -6.84
C ILE A 34 11.25 -0.86 -6.32
N SER A 35 11.09 -2.01 -5.66
CA SER A 35 12.14 -2.67 -4.88
C SER A 35 13.31 -3.13 -5.74
N ARG A 36 14.49 -2.99 -5.21
CA ARG A 36 15.76 -3.42 -5.82
C ARG A 36 16.69 -4.04 -4.79
N GLY A 37 17.76 -4.69 -5.26
CA GLY A 37 18.72 -5.37 -4.38
C GLY A 37 19.38 -4.42 -3.38
N GLY A 38 19.36 -4.80 -2.11
CA GLY A 38 20.04 -4.15 -0.98
C GLY A 38 21.09 -5.06 -0.36
N PRO A 39 21.61 -4.74 0.84
CA PRO A 39 21.30 -3.54 1.65
C PRO A 39 22.05 -2.27 1.23
N GLY A 40 21.72 -1.15 1.87
CA GLY A 40 22.30 0.18 1.63
C GLY A 40 21.96 0.72 0.24
N VAL A 41 22.95 1.24 -0.48
CA VAL A 41 22.76 1.67 -1.88
C VAL A 41 22.37 0.47 -2.75
N GLY A 42 22.90 -0.72 -2.45
CA GLY A 42 22.57 -1.96 -3.11
C GLY A 42 22.93 -1.97 -4.58
N ALA A 43 22.11 -2.67 -5.36
CA ALA A 43 22.27 -2.83 -6.81
C ALA A 43 21.07 -2.22 -7.55
N ILE A 44 21.21 -2.06 -8.87
CA ILE A 44 20.12 -1.61 -9.73
C ILE A 44 19.17 -2.75 -10.14
N GLN A 45 19.60 -4.00 -9.91
CA GLN A 45 18.81 -5.18 -10.27
C GLN A 45 17.56 -5.29 -9.41
N PRO A 46 16.45 -5.75 -9.99
CA PRO A 46 15.21 -6.02 -9.27
C PRO A 46 15.42 -7.02 -8.13
N ALA A 47 14.73 -6.80 -7.02
CA ALA A 47 14.67 -7.76 -5.91
C ALA A 47 13.42 -7.55 -5.07
N GLN A 48 13.06 -8.54 -4.24
CA GLN A 48 11.94 -8.50 -3.31
C GLN A 48 12.41 -8.51 -1.85
N GLN A 49 13.49 -7.78 -1.54
CA GLN A 49 14.11 -7.78 -0.21
C GLN A 49 13.42 -6.83 0.79
N ASP A 50 12.55 -5.95 0.31
CA ASP A 50 11.91 -4.91 1.13
C ASP A 50 10.60 -5.37 1.81
N TYR A 51 10.32 -6.67 1.82
CA TYR A 51 9.10 -7.22 2.41
C TYR A 51 8.90 -6.75 3.85
N PHE A 52 9.91 -6.90 4.71
CA PHE A 52 9.81 -6.47 6.10
C PHE A 52 9.80 -4.95 6.25
N GLN A 53 10.52 -4.22 5.41
CA GLN A 53 10.44 -2.76 5.39
C GLN A 53 8.99 -2.32 5.10
N ALA A 54 8.34 -2.93 4.11
CA ALA A 54 6.98 -2.60 3.70
C ALA A 54 5.94 -3.00 4.76
N THR A 55 6.10 -4.17 5.40
CA THR A 55 5.07 -4.75 6.25
C THR A 55 5.30 -4.54 7.76
N LYS A 56 6.53 -4.23 8.20
CA LYS A 56 6.88 -4.21 9.63
C LYS A 56 7.70 -2.99 10.07
N ALA A 57 8.42 -2.30 9.18
CA ALA A 57 9.46 -1.36 9.59
C ALA A 57 9.43 -0.02 8.82
N SER A 58 8.28 0.40 8.32
CA SER A 58 8.17 1.62 7.52
C SER A 58 8.30 2.94 8.29
N GLY A 59 8.66 2.90 9.57
CA GLY A 59 8.83 4.09 10.41
C GLY A 59 8.68 3.74 11.89
N ASN A 60 8.49 4.77 12.72
CA ASN A 60 8.32 4.60 14.16
C ASN A 60 6.83 4.56 14.56
N GLY A 61 6.56 4.04 15.77
CA GLY A 61 5.27 4.14 16.43
C GLY A 61 4.31 2.97 16.20
N GLY A 62 4.75 1.89 15.52
CA GLY A 62 3.98 0.66 15.38
C GLY A 62 2.73 0.77 14.51
N PHE A 63 2.64 1.78 13.65
CA PHE A 63 1.53 1.90 12.69
C PHE A 63 1.61 0.81 11.60
N GLU A 64 0.46 0.54 10.97
CA GLU A 64 0.35 -0.39 9.86
C GLU A 64 -0.12 0.32 8.59
N MET A 65 0.14 -0.30 7.45
CA MET A 65 -0.33 0.15 6.13
C MET A 65 -0.88 -1.03 5.36
N ILE A 66 -1.86 -0.75 4.50
CA ILE A 66 -2.21 -1.70 3.44
C ILE A 66 -1.06 -1.72 2.44
N VAL A 67 -0.54 -2.92 2.16
CA VAL A 67 0.52 -3.16 1.17
C VAL A 67 -0.05 -3.96 0.02
N LEU A 68 0.04 -3.42 -1.19
CA LEU A 68 -0.46 -4.03 -2.42
C LEU A 68 0.72 -4.41 -3.30
N ALA A 69 0.79 -5.66 -3.73
CA ALA A 69 1.94 -6.19 -4.47
C ALA A 69 1.52 -6.75 -5.84
N PRO A 70 1.63 -5.95 -6.93
CA PRO A 70 1.24 -6.38 -8.26
C PRO A 70 2.18 -7.48 -8.81
N ALA A 71 1.62 -8.44 -9.53
CA ALA A 71 2.34 -9.49 -10.26
C ALA A 71 2.36 -9.25 -11.78
N THR A 72 1.55 -8.33 -12.29
CA THR A 72 1.46 -7.95 -13.70
C THR A 72 1.40 -6.44 -13.86
N VAL A 73 1.60 -5.93 -15.08
CA VAL A 73 1.48 -4.50 -15.37
C VAL A 73 0.02 -4.05 -15.22
N GLN A 74 -0.96 -4.91 -15.59
CA GLN A 74 -2.37 -4.61 -15.36
C GLN A 74 -2.68 -4.47 -13.87
N GLU A 75 -2.22 -5.40 -13.03
CA GLU A 75 -2.39 -5.28 -11.59
C GLU A 75 -1.71 -4.02 -11.03
N ALA A 76 -0.55 -3.61 -11.57
CA ALA A 76 0.10 -2.37 -11.14
C ALA A 76 -0.78 -1.14 -11.41
N VAL A 77 -1.51 -1.11 -12.52
CA VAL A 77 -2.48 -0.05 -12.83
C VAL A 77 -3.68 -0.13 -11.89
N ASP A 78 -4.32 -1.29 -11.79
CA ASP A 78 -5.57 -1.47 -11.03
C ASP A 78 -5.36 -1.25 -9.53
N LEU A 79 -4.28 -1.82 -8.98
CA LEU A 79 -3.95 -1.68 -7.56
C LEU A 79 -3.51 -0.24 -7.22
N THR A 80 -2.85 0.46 -8.15
CA THR A 80 -2.52 1.87 -7.94
C THR A 80 -3.80 2.72 -7.89
N TYR A 81 -4.76 2.48 -8.78
CA TYR A 81 -6.04 3.16 -8.74
C TYR A 81 -6.79 2.88 -7.44
N LYS A 82 -6.89 1.61 -7.04
CA LYS A 82 -7.50 1.16 -5.79
C LYS A 82 -6.80 1.73 -4.54
N ALA A 83 -5.49 1.88 -4.57
CA ALA A 83 -4.70 2.40 -3.46
C ALA A 83 -5.16 3.79 -3.02
N PHE A 84 -5.53 4.65 -3.97
CA PHE A 84 -6.06 5.98 -3.66
C PHE A 84 -7.40 5.92 -2.93
N ASP A 85 -8.29 5.02 -3.35
CA ASP A 85 -9.60 4.85 -2.68
C ASP A 85 -9.43 4.27 -1.27
N LEU A 86 -8.53 3.31 -1.08
CA LEU A 86 -8.20 2.76 0.22
C LEU A 86 -7.56 3.81 1.14
N ALA A 87 -6.61 4.58 0.63
CA ALA A 87 -5.97 5.65 1.40
C ALA A 87 -6.97 6.71 1.85
N ASP A 88 -7.86 7.15 0.97
CA ASP A 88 -8.91 8.12 1.29
C ASP A 88 -9.96 7.57 2.26
N ARG A 89 -10.40 6.32 2.08
CA ARG A 89 -11.36 5.65 2.96
C ARG A 89 -10.88 5.61 4.40
N ASP A 90 -9.63 5.21 4.59
CA ASP A 90 -9.07 4.93 5.91
C ASP A 90 -8.29 6.10 6.49
N ARG A 91 -8.04 7.14 5.67
CA ARG A 91 -7.16 8.26 6.03
C ARG A 91 -5.82 7.74 6.56
N ASN A 92 -5.19 6.86 5.80
CA ASN A 92 -3.96 6.17 6.17
C ASN A 92 -3.07 6.03 4.93
N PRO A 93 -1.74 5.98 5.09
CA PRO A 93 -0.85 5.63 3.99
C PRO A 93 -1.13 4.25 3.43
N VAL A 94 -1.00 4.10 2.10
CA VAL A 94 -1.05 2.81 1.40
C VAL A 94 0.23 2.66 0.60
N LEU A 95 0.81 1.47 0.58
CA LEU A 95 2.05 1.17 -0.12
C LEU A 95 1.80 0.22 -1.30
N ILE A 96 2.29 0.60 -2.48
CA ILE A 96 2.48 -0.30 -3.62
C ILE A 96 3.89 -0.87 -3.52
N LEU A 97 3.99 -2.18 -3.34
CA LEU A 97 5.27 -2.90 -3.30
C LEU A 97 5.46 -3.65 -4.63
N ALA A 98 6.11 -3.00 -5.56
CA ALA A 98 6.54 -3.61 -6.82
C ALA A 98 8.05 -3.81 -6.83
N ASP A 99 8.54 -4.45 -7.85
CA ASP A 99 9.98 -4.58 -8.10
C ASP A 99 10.35 -4.03 -9.48
N GLY A 100 11.66 -3.95 -9.75
CA GLY A 100 12.15 -3.39 -11.01
C GLY A 100 11.78 -4.24 -12.24
N VAL A 101 11.39 -5.51 -12.11
CA VAL A 101 10.90 -6.31 -13.25
C VAL A 101 9.55 -5.76 -13.68
N ILE A 102 8.60 -5.63 -12.75
CA ILE A 102 7.30 -5.02 -13.03
C ILE A 102 7.47 -3.57 -13.51
N GLY A 103 8.40 -2.82 -12.91
CA GLY A 103 8.65 -1.42 -13.27
C GLY A 103 9.24 -1.20 -14.67
N THR A 104 9.85 -2.21 -15.28
CA THR A 104 10.45 -2.14 -16.62
C THR A 104 9.70 -2.98 -17.67
N MET A 105 8.76 -3.80 -17.25
CA MET A 105 7.96 -4.65 -18.12
C MET A 105 7.00 -3.81 -18.97
N MET A 106 6.81 -4.22 -20.22
CA MET A 106 5.83 -3.62 -21.12
C MET A 106 4.79 -4.66 -21.51
N GLU A 107 3.56 -4.42 -21.09
CA GLU A 107 2.39 -5.24 -21.41
C GLU A 107 1.23 -4.31 -21.80
N PRO A 108 0.31 -4.74 -22.66
CA PRO A 108 -0.91 -4.00 -22.91
C PRO A 108 -1.74 -3.92 -21.63
N VAL A 109 -2.33 -2.77 -21.36
CA VAL A 109 -3.17 -2.55 -20.18
C VAL A 109 -4.49 -1.89 -20.59
N GLU A 110 -5.55 -2.23 -19.87
CA GLU A 110 -6.82 -1.51 -19.88
C GLU A 110 -6.80 -0.48 -18.74
N LEU A 111 -7.00 0.78 -19.09
CA LEU A 111 -7.05 1.82 -18.05
C LEU A 111 -8.43 1.82 -17.39
N PRO A 112 -8.51 2.00 -16.08
CA PRO A 112 -9.79 2.14 -15.39
C PRO A 112 -10.54 3.38 -15.88
N GLU A 113 -11.86 3.33 -15.82
CA GLU A 113 -12.68 4.49 -16.14
C GLU A 113 -12.37 5.65 -15.20
N MET A 114 -12.35 6.85 -15.76
CA MET A 114 -12.18 8.06 -14.95
C MET A 114 -13.43 8.29 -14.10
N LYS A 115 -13.21 8.69 -12.86
CA LYS A 115 -14.31 9.10 -11.97
C LYS A 115 -15.08 10.27 -12.60
N SER A 116 -16.40 10.22 -12.54
CA SER A 116 -17.28 11.31 -13.00
C SER A 116 -17.06 12.59 -12.20
N GLU A 117 -17.53 13.72 -12.73
CA GLU A 117 -17.46 14.99 -12.02
C GLU A 117 -18.26 14.95 -10.69
N GLU A 118 -19.38 14.22 -10.67
CA GLU A 118 -20.21 14.02 -9.49
C GLU A 118 -19.47 13.21 -8.41
N GLU A 119 -18.79 12.12 -8.78
CA GLU A 119 -17.98 11.32 -7.86
C GLU A 119 -16.81 12.13 -7.30
N VAL A 120 -16.12 12.90 -8.15
CA VAL A 120 -15.04 13.80 -7.70
C VAL A 120 -15.54 14.87 -6.77
N ALA A 121 -16.72 15.44 -7.04
CA ALA A 121 -17.35 16.43 -6.17
C ALA A 121 -17.73 15.83 -4.80
N ALA A 122 -18.29 14.60 -4.79
CA ALA A 122 -18.62 13.87 -3.55
C ALA A 122 -17.37 13.59 -2.71
N ILE A 123 -16.27 13.17 -3.33
CA ILE A 123 -14.97 12.96 -2.67
C ILE A 123 -14.45 14.28 -2.06
N ARG A 124 -14.54 15.39 -2.79
CA ARG A 124 -14.14 16.70 -2.27
C ARG A 124 -14.98 17.13 -1.08
N GLU A 125 -16.28 16.93 -1.15
CA GLU A 125 -17.21 17.27 -0.08
C GLU A 125 -16.93 16.45 1.20
N SER A 126 -16.70 15.15 1.07
CA SER A 126 -16.38 14.28 2.20
C SER A 126 -15.10 14.73 2.95
N LYS A 127 -14.14 15.31 2.23
CA LYS A 127 -12.87 15.79 2.79
C LYS A 127 -12.99 17.07 3.60
N LYS A 128 -14.04 17.88 3.38
CA LYS A 128 -14.24 19.13 4.12
C LYS A 128 -14.34 18.93 5.64
N LYS A 129 -14.77 17.76 6.09
CA LYS A 129 -14.91 17.43 7.51
C LYS A 129 -13.58 17.41 8.27
N TRP A 130 -12.47 17.24 7.58
CA TRP A 130 -11.16 17.07 8.22
C TRP A 130 -10.02 17.80 7.51
N ALA A 131 -10.14 18.11 6.22
CA ALA A 131 -9.06 18.73 5.45
C ALA A 131 -8.88 20.22 5.82
N CYS A 132 -7.66 20.68 5.74
CA CYS A 132 -7.35 22.09 5.81
C CYS A 132 -7.68 22.75 4.47
N ILE A 133 -8.87 23.33 4.36
CA ILE A 133 -9.40 23.95 3.12
C ILE A 133 -9.20 25.48 3.06
N GLY A 134 -8.33 26.01 3.92
CA GLY A 134 -8.26 27.41 4.24
C GLY A 134 -9.13 27.72 5.46
N HIS A 135 -9.02 28.89 5.99
CA HIS A 135 -9.89 29.34 7.07
C HIS A 135 -10.37 30.76 6.76
N GLU A 136 -11.62 30.93 6.80
CA GLU A 136 -12.18 32.18 7.27
C GLU A 136 -11.88 32.27 8.77
N LEU A 137 -11.89 33.44 9.38
CA LEU A 137 -11.46 33.68 10.78
C LEU A 137 -12.27 32.95 11.86
N ASP A 138 -12.89 31.80 11.52
CA ASP A 138 -13.66 30.98 12.43
C ASP A 138 -12.74 29.92 13.09
N LEU A 139 -11.97 30.37 14.07
CA LEU A 139 -11.04 29.55 14.84
C LEU A 139 -11.66 28.35 15.54
N PRO A 140 -12.90 28.36 16.05
CA PRO A 140 -13.52 27.20 16.69
C PRO A 140 -13.72 26.01 15.75
N ASN A 141 -13.94 26.26 14.45
CA ASN A 141 -14.21 25.23 13.45
C ASN A 141 -12.98 24.88 12.58
N ARG A 142 -11.82 25.34 12.97
CA ARG A 142 -10.57 25.09 12.25
C ARG A 142 -10.17 23.62 12.32
N SER A 143 -9.94 23.01 11.15
CA SER A 143 -9.33 21.69 11.07
C SER A 143 -7.84 21.72 11.44
N TRP A 144 -7.44 20.82 12.33
CA TRP A 144 -6.05 20.61 12.70
C TRP A 144 -5.57 19.28 12.17
N ILE A 145 -4.44 19.29 11.47
CA ILE A 145 -3.75 18.09 11.00
C ILE A 145 -2.33 18.15 11.56
N GLU A 146 -2.08 17.34 12.56
CA GLU A 146 -0.78 17.29 13.25
C GLU A 146 -0.42 15.86 13.63
N PRO A 147 0.86 15.47 13.58
CA PRO A 147 1.31 14.14 13.98
C PRO A 147 1.57 14.02 15.48
N GLY A 148 1.59 15.15 16.21
CA GLY A 148 1.92 15.18 17.64
C GLY A 148 0.70 15.00 18.53
N GLN A 149 0.87 14.19 19.60
CA GLN A 149 -0.16 14.00 20.64
C GLN A 149 0.49 14.26 22.01
N TRP A 150 0.18 15.42 22.58
CA TRP A 150 0.78 15.87 23.86
C TRP A 150 -0.02 15.42 25.09
N ASP A 151 -1.27 15.02 24.91
CA ASP A 151 -2.13 14.42 25.94
C ASP A 151 -2.07 12.91 25.82
N THR A 152 -1.59 12.23 26.89
CA THR A 152 -1.43 10.77 26.91
C THR A 152 -2.75 10.01 26.80
N ASN A 153 -3.84 10.53 27.34
CA ASN A 153 -5.16 9.91 27.21
C ASN A 153 -5.70 10.05 25.77
N LYS A 154 -5.42 11.19 25.13
CA LYS A 154 -5.76 11.36 23.70
C LYS A 154 -4.93 10.44 22.84
N MET A 155 -3.63 10.29 23.13
CA MET A 155 -2.74 9.38 22.42
C MET A 155 -3.20 7.92 22.53
N GLN A 156 -3.62 7.49 23.71
CA GLN A 156 -4.15 6.14 23.92
C GLN A 156 -5.38 5.90 23.02
N ARG A 157 -6.36 6.81 23.05
CA ARG A 157 -7.58 6.68 22.22
C ARG A 157 -7.25 6.62 20.72
N VAL A 158 -6.34 7.48 20.24
CA VAL A 158 -5.93 7.49 18.82
C VAL A 158 -5.27 6.16 18.42
N ASN A 159 -4.47 5.56 19.31
CA ASN A 159 -3.86 4.26 19.06
C ASN A 159 -4.88 3.12 19.10
N GLU A 160 -5.87 3.15 20.00
CA GLU A 160 -6.98 2.19 20.03
C GLU A 160 -7.84 2.26 18.76
N GLU A 161 -8.15 3.47 18.29
CA GLU A 161 -8.84 3.69 17.02
C GLU A 161 -8.03 3.19 15.82
N ALA A 162 -6.72 3.42 15.83
CA ALA A 162 -5.82 2.92 14.78
C ALA A 162 -5.76 1.38 14.79
N ALA A 163 -5.62 0.74 15.95
CA ALA A 163 -5.62 -0.71 16.08
C ALA A 163 -6.94 -1.33 15.58
N ALA A 164 -8.08 -0.73 15.93
CA ALA A 164 -9.38 -1.16 15.43
C ALA A 164 -9.50 -1.02 13.89
N LEU A 165 -8.97 0.06 13.32
CA LEU A 165 -8.91 0.23 11.88
C LEU A 165 -8.06 -0.87 11.23
N TYR A 166 -6.85 -1.12 11.74
CA TYR A 166 -5.94 -2.12 11.18
C TYR A 166 -6.55 -3.53 11.23
N ALA A 167 -7.20 -3.89 12.34
CA ALA A 167 -7.94 -5.15 12.45
C ALA A 167 -9.07 -5.27 11.42
N SER A 168 -9.67 -4.15 10.99
CA SER A 168 -10.74 -4.16 9.99
C SER A 168 -10.26 -4.47 8.57
N TRP A 169 -8.95 -4.44 8.29
CA TRP A 169 -8.38 -4.69 6.97
C TRP A 169 -8.31 -6.17 6.57
N GLU A 170 -8.63 -7.08 7.48
CA GLU A 170 -8.74 -8.50 7.16
C GLU A 170 -9.67 -8.75 5.96
N LYS A 171 -10.74 -7.97 5.84
CA LYS A 171 -11.68 -8.00 4.71
C LYS A 171 -11.08 -7.49 3.38
N ASP A 172 -9.98 -6.73 3.43
CA ASP A 172 -9.31 -6.16 2.26
C ASP A 172 -8.13 -7.02 1.77
N VAL A 173 -7.87 -8.15 2.45
CA VAL A 173 -6.82 -9.10 2.05
C VAL A 173 -7.14 -9.66 0.67
N MET A 174 -6.17 -9.57 -0.23
CA MET A 174 -6.25 -10.08 -1.59
C MET A 174 -5.26 -11.22 -1.74
N VAL A 175 -5.78 -12.44 -1.87
CA VAL A 175 -5.03 -13.67 -2.09
C VAL A 175 -5.65 -14.41 -3.25
N GLU A 176 -4.83 -14.95 -4.12
CA GLU A 176 -5.23 -15.90 -5.14
C GLU A 176 -4.75 -17.28 -4.72
N GLU A 177 -5.66 -18.22 -4.64
CA GLU A 177 -5.35 -19.63 -4.46
C GLU A 177 -5.27 -20.29 -5.83
N TYR A 178 -4.15 -20.94 -6.13
CA TYR A 178 -3.89 -21.55 -7.41
C TYR A 178 -3.53 -23.02 -7.23
N CYS A 179 -4.44 -23.91 -7.64
CA CYS A 179 -4.28 -25.36 -7.51
C CYS A 179 -4.00 -25.85 -6.08
N THR A 180 -4.60 -25.23 -5.07
CA THR A 180 -4.29 -25.52 -3.65
C THR A 180 -5.11 -26.66 -3.06
N GLU A 181 -6.26 -27.05 -3.66
CA GLU A 181 -7.22 -27.98 -3.07
C GLU A 181 -6.66 -29.38 -2.78
N ASP A 182 -5.74 -29.86 -3.61
CA ASP A 182 -5.11 -31.18 -3.45
C ASP A 182 -3.58 -31.11 -3.28
N ALA A 183 -3.06 -29.89 -3.03
CA ALA A 183 -1.64 -29.65 -2.95
C ALA A 183 -1.03 -30.28 -1.68
N GLU A 184 0.07 -31.00 -1.84
CA GLU A 184 0.93 -31.49 -0.75
C GLU A 184 2.03 -30.49 -0.39
N VAL A 185 2.35 -29.57 -1.33
CA VAL A 185 3.29 -28.47 -1.15
C VAL A 185 2.65 -27.20 -1.70
N VAL A 186 2.63 -26.13 -0.91
CA VAL A 186 2.12 -24.81 -1.31
C VAL A 186 3.26 -23.80 -1.35
N ILE A 187 3.33 -23.02 -2.43
CA ILE A 187 4.26 -21.91 -2.60
C ILE A 187 3.54 -20.62 -2.27
N ALA A 188 3.95 -19.94 -1.20
CA ALA A 188 3.46 -18.59 -0.88
C ALA A 188 4.40 -17.54 -1.48
N ALA A 189 3.91 -16.74 -2.41
CA ALA A 189 4.71 -15.73 -3.11
C ALA A 189 3.88 -14.50 -3.47
N TYR A 190 4.52 -13.39 -3.79
CA TYR A 190 3.88 -12.17 -4.25
C TYR A 190 4.62 -11.55 -5.44
N GLY A 191 3.97 -10.62 -6.14
CA GLY A 191 4.56 -9.89 -7.25
C GLY A 191 5.10 -10.82 -8.34
N ILE A 192 6.26 -10.48 -8.90
CA ILE A 192 6.87 -11.26 -9.98
C ILE A 192 7.19 -12.71 -9.55
N SER A 193 7.56 -12.93 -8.27
CA SER A 193 7.80 -14.28 -7.76
C SER A 193 6.51 -15.12 -7.76
N GLY A 194 5.36 -14.54 -7.44
CA GLY A 194 4.07 -15.19 -7.55
C GLY A 194 3.73 -15.58 -8.99
N ARG A 195 3.99 -14.68 -9.95
CA ARG A 195 3.80 -14.95 -11.37
C ARG A 195 4.68 -16.13 -11.87
N ILE A 196 5.94 -16.16 -11.46
CA ILE A 196 6.85 -17.27 -11.79
C ILE A 196 6.38 -18.56 -11.11
N ALA A 197 5.95 -18.50 -9.86
CA ALA A 197 5.48 -19.66 -9.11
C ALA A 197 4.30 -20.36 -9.81
N LYS A 198 3.36 -19.62 -10.40
CA LYS A 198 2.26 -20.23 -11.19
C LYS A 198 2.78 -21.10 -12.33
N SER A 199 3.73 -20.61 -13.11
CA SER A 199 4.34 -21.40 -14.20
C SER A 199 5.08 -22.64 -13.66
N VAL A 200 5.74 -22.52 -12.51
CA VAL A 200 6.38 -23.68 -11.85
C VAL A 200 5.34 -24.70 -11.39
N VAL A 201 4.23 -24.26 -10.82
CA VAL A 201 3.12 -25.14 -10.42
C VAL A 201 2.59 -25.92 -11.63
N GLU A 202 2.34 -25.25 -12.76
CA GLU A 202 1.89 -25.90 -14.00
C GLU A 202 2.87 -26.98 -14.47
N MET A 203 4.17 -26.66 -14.52
CA MET A 203 5.22 -27.62 -14.92
C MET A 203 5.27 -28.81 -13.97
N MET A 204 5.25 -28.59 -12.67
CA MET A 204 5.33 -29.68 -11.68
C MET A 204 4.06 -30.54 -11.69
N ARG A 205 2.88 -29.95 -11.90
CA ARG A 205 1.64 -30.72 -12.06
C ARG A 205 1.63 -31.56 -13.32
N ALA A 206 2.22 -31.11 -14.42
CA ALA A 206 2.39 -31.89 -15.63
C ALA A 206 3.29 -33.15 -15.39
N GLU A 207 4.17 -33.09 -14.38
CA GLU A 207 4.97 -34.23 -13.91
C GLU A 207 4.24 -35.11 -12.85
N GLY A 208 3.00 -34.82 -12.54
CA GLY A 208 2.19 -35.55 -11.55
C GLY A 208 2.44 -35.18 -10.10
N LYS A 209 3.12 -34.05 -9.83
CA LYS A 209 3.37 -33.55 -8.46
C LYS A 209 2.21 -32.65 -7.98
N LYS A 210 1.79 -32.82 -6.74
CA LYS A 210 0.71 -32.04 -6.14
C LYS A 210 1.26 -30.76 -5.49
N VAL A 211 1.44 -29.73 -6.30
CA VAL A 211 1.95 -28.41 -5.90
C VAL A 211 0.89 -27.34 -6.19
N GLY A 212 0.77 -26.36 -5.31
CA GLY A 212 -0.14 -25.24 -5.47
C GLY A 212 0.48 -23.93 -4.99
#